data_003924feac0cf1fec469f5cfb667496f
#
_entry.id   003924feac0cf1fec469f5cfb667496f
#
_cell.length_a   1.000
_cell.length_b   1.000
_cell.length_c   1.000
_cell.angle_alpha   90.00
_cell.angle_beta   90.00
_cell.angle_gamma   90.00
#
_symmetry.space_group_name_H-M   'P 1'
#
loop_
_entity.id
_entity.type
_entity.pdbx_description
1 polymer ?
#
loop_
_entity_poly.entity_id
_entity_poly.type
_entity_poly.pdbx_seq_one_letter_code
_entity_poly.pdbx_strand_id
1 'polypeptide(L)'
;MSAQGLFSIKVVLNGQNFFPIEASGVLRAGNGGERVRLDLNLGADANNDGLPDAWQEWQLYQAGRRIGTPGWDINLISKDGDFDGDGTSNYLEYLAGTFAGDAAERFDLRMLAKTPTAVSFEFYAITGKVYSIEQSTDLKTWATVPMTTGLGDATATYYRATAVGILPAYVAASPGAARFYRLTVR
;
A
#
# COMPACT_ATOMS: atom_id res chain seq x y z
N MET A 1 6.80 23.93 8.92
CA MET A 1 6.19 22.60 9.02
C MET A 1 5.41 22.36 7.75
N SER A 2 5.82 21.43 6.91
CA SER A 2 5.06 21.03 5.72
C SER A 2 3.94 20.08 6.17
N ALA A 3 2.69 20.47 6.00
CA ALA A 3 1.57 19.57 6.19
C ALA A 3 1.60 18.49 5.09
N GLN A 4 1.75 17.24 5.46
CA GLN A 4 1.54 16.12 4.55
C GLN A 4 0.07 15.71 4.66
N GLY A 5 -0.68 15.88 3.57
CA GLY A 5 -2.06 15.41 3.47
C GLY A 5 -2.12 14.11 2.68
N LEU A 6 -2.96 13.19 3.14
CA LEU A 6 -3.39 12.04 2.35
C LEU A 6 -4.61 12.47 1.54
N PHE A 7 -4.57 12.20 0.25
CA PHE A 7 -5.70 12.48 -0.64
C PHE A 7 -6.09 11.18 -1.34
N SER A 8 -7.33 10.77 -1.20
CA SER A 8 -7.96 9.88 -2.16
C SER A 8 -8.65 10.74 -3.20
N ILE A 9 -8.44 10.43 -4.48
CA ILE A 9 -9.04 11.17 -5.58
C ILE A 9 -10.07 10.26 -6.24
N LYS A 10 -11.30 10.76 -6.28
CA LYS A 10 -12.39 10.18 -7.04
C LYS A 10 -12.95 11.28 -7.93
N VAL A 11 -13.03 11.04 -9.22
CA VAL A 11 -13.69 11.93 -10.18
C VAL A 11 -15.00 11.30 -10.61
N VAL A 12 -16.08 12.08 -10.65
CA VAL A 12 -17.36 11.63 -11.19
C VAL A 12 -17.65 12.45 -12.44
N LEU A 13 -17.79 11.80 -13.58
CA LEU A 13 -18.11 12.42 -14.86
C LEU A 13 -19.29 11.69 -15.49
N ASN A 14 -20.36 12.43 -15.78
CA ASN A 14 -21.62 11.88 -16.34
C ASN A 14 -22.19 10.69 -15.54
N GLY A 15 -22.04 10.73 -14.21
CA GLY A 15 -22.52 9.66 -13.33
C GLY A 15 -21.58 8.46 -13.19
N GLN A 16 -20.48 8.41 -13.94
CA GLN A 16 -19.48 7.35 -13.86
C GLN A 16 -18.34 7.74 -12.91
N ASN A 17 -17.88 6.78 -12.12
CA ASN A 17 -16.74 6.93 -11.24
C ASN A 17 -15.42 6.70 -11.99
N PHE A 18 -14.40 7.46 -11.62
CA PHE A 18 -13.03 7.31 -12.10
C PHE A 18 -12.08 7.37 -10.90
N PHE A 19 -11.11 6.47 -10.89
CA PHE A 19 -10.06 6.42 -9.89
C PHE A 19 -8.67 6.46 -10.57
N PRO A 20 -7.60 6.86 -9.87
CA PRO A 20 -6.25 6.70 -10.38
C PRO A 20 -6.00 5.24 -10.76
N ILE A 21 -5.43 4.99 -11.95
CA ILE A 21 -5.08 3.62 -12.39
C ILE A 21 -4.01 3.04 -11.46
N GLU A 22 -3.08 3.89 -11.01
CA GLU A 22 -2.14 3.54 -9.95
C GLU A 22 -2.51 4.33 -8.71
N ALA A 23 -2.68 3.66 -7.58
CA ALA A 23 -2.93 4.35 -6.33
C ALA A 23 -1.78 5.33 -6.06
N SER A 24 -2.08 6.62 -6.15
CA SER A 24 -1.07 7.66 -6.08
C SER A 24 -0.55 7.82 -4.65
N GLY A 25 0.76 8.02 -4.54
CA GLY A 25 1.41 8.32 -3.29
C GLY A 25 1.05 9.71 -2.71
N VAL A 26 1.75 10.08 -1.66
CA VAL A 26 1.51 11.31 -0.89
C VAL A 26 1.71 12.57 -1.72
N LEU A 27 0.68 13.38 -1.86
CA LEU A 27 0.79 14.77 -2.26
C LEU A 27 1.48 15.56 -1.14
N ARG A 28 2.56 16.26 -1.48
CA ARG A 28 3.12 17.26 -0.58
C ARG A 28 2.40 18.58 -0.82
N ALA A 29 1.79 19.13 0.22
CA ALA A 29 1.44 20.53 0.19
C ALA A 29 2.76 21.34 0.15
N GLY A 30 2.89 22.23 -0.82
CA GLY A 30 4.00 23.17 -0.88
C GLY A 30 3.95 24.19 0.25
N ASN A 31 4.98 25.02 0.35
CA ASN A 31 4.96 26.21 1.20
C ASN A 31 3.86 27.17 0.74
N GLY A 32 3.38 28.03 1.64
CA GLY A 32 2.32 28.99 1.30
C GLY A 32 2.68 29.79 0.02
N GLY A 33 1.80 29.72 -0.98
CA GLY A 33 2.01 30.33 -2.31
C GLY A 33 2.69 29.44 -3.35
N GLU A 34 3.19 28.29 -3.01
CA GLU A 34 3.76 27.31 -3.94
C GLU A 34 2.65 26.59 -4.72
N ARG A 35 2.83 26.45 -6.03
CA ARG A 35 1.94 25.65 -6.88
C ARG A 35 2.49 24.23 -6.99
N VAL A 36 1.68 23.26 -6.57
CA VAL A 36 1.98 21.84 -6.74
C VAL A 36 1.13 21.31 -7.90
N ARG A 37 1.77 20.66 -8.88
CA ARG A 37 1.08 19.97 -9.98
C ARG A 37 1.16 18.46 -9.73
N LEU A 38 0.02 17.79 -9.88
CA LEU A 38 -0.09 16.34 -9.89
C LEU A 38 -0.84 15.94 -11.16
N ASP A 39 -0.18 15.16 -12.00
CA ASP A 39 -0.80 14.55 -13.18
C ASP A 39 -1.19 13.11 -12.81
N LEU A 40 -2.45 12.75 -13.04
CA LEU A 40 -3.01 11.44 -12.73
C LEU A 40 -3.61 10.81 -13.98
N ASN A 41 -3.32 9.53 -14.20
CA ASN A 41 -4.06 8.72 -15.14
C ASN A 41 -5.28 8.14 -14.42
N LEU A 42 -6.48 8.43 -14.91
CA LEU A 42 -7.72 7.96 -14.33
C LEU A 42 -8.31 6.83 -15.18
N GLY A 43 -8.69 5.73 -14.55
CA GLY A 43 -9.47 4.64 -15.14
C GLY A 43 -10.92 4.70 -14.68
N ALA A 44 -11.84 4.32 -15.57
CA ALA A 44 -13.23 4.14 -15.22
C ALA A 44 -13.39 2.99 -14.23
N ASP A 45 -14.44 3.06 -13.43
CA ASP A 45 -14.94 2.00 -12.56
C ASP A 45 -16.39 1.73 -13.01
N ALA A 46 -16.55 0.89 -14.02
CA ALA A 46 -17.85 0.62 -14.64
C ALA A 46 -18.70 -0.37 -13.83
N ASN A 47 -18.04 -1.29 -13.12
CA ASN A 47 -18.70 -2.26 -12.22
C ASN A 47 -19.00 -1.66 -10.84
N ASN A 48 -18.52 -0.43 -10.55
CA ASN A 48 -18.74 0.32 -9.30
C ASN A 48 -18.26 -0.41 -8.03
N ASP A 49 -17.16 -1.15 -8.11
CA ASP A 49 -16.59 -1.87 -6.97
C ASP A 49 -15.54 -1.04 -6.20
N GLY A 50 -15.16 0.13 -6.72
CA GLY A 50 -14.20 1.05 -6.12
C GLY A 50 -12.75 0.83 -6.55
N LEU A 51 -12.53 0.01 -7.58
CA LEU A 51 -11.26 -0.18 -8.28
C LEU A 51 -11.39 0.33 -9.73
N PRO A 52 -10.32 0.86 -10.35
CA PRO A 52 -10.37 1.20 -11.76
C PRO A 52 -10.32 -0.05 -12.64
N ASP A 53 -11.24 -0.19 -13.58
CA ASP A 53 -11.32 -1.34 -14.51
C ASP A 53 -9.97 -1.62 -15.19
N ALA A 54 -9.27 -0.58 -15.62
CA ALA A 54 -7.98 -0.71 -16.29
C ALA A 54 -6.89 -1.37 -15.42
N TRP A 55 -6.94 -1.14 -14.09
CA TRP A 55 -6.05 -1.84 -13.16
C TRP A 55 -6.45 -3.32 -13.03
N GLN A 56 -7.75 -3.61 -12.88
CA GLN A 56 -8.26 -4.98 -12.80
C GLN A 56 -7.96 -5.79 -14.07
N GLU A 57 -8.19 -5.20 -15.25
CA GLU A 57 -7.84 -5.80 -16.56
C GLU A 57 -6.36 -6.12 -16.65
N TRP A 58 -5.50 -5.21 -16.17
CA TRP A 58 -4.06 -5.43 -16.16
C TRP A 58 -3.67 -6.61 -15.24
N GLN A 59 -4.25 -6.71 -14.04
CA GLN A 59 -4.01 -7.83 -13.13
C GLN A 59 -4.41 -9.17 -13.79
N LEU A 60 -5.61 -9.22 -14.37
CA LEU A 60 -6.09 -10.41 -15.09
C LEU A 60 -5.17 -10.77 -16.27
N TYR A 61 -4.72 -9.75 -17.02
CA TYR A 61 -3.79 -9.97 -18.13
C TYR A 61 -2.48 -10.59 -17.66
N GLN A 62 -1.90 -10.11 -16.57
CA GLN A 62 -0.67 -10.66 -15.99
C GLN A 62 -0.89 -12.10 -15.49
N ALA A 63 -2.06 -12.41 -14.92
CA ALA A 63 -2.46 -13.76 -14.53
C ALA A 63 -2.81 -14.69 -15.71
N GLY A 64 -2.54 -14.27 -16.96
CA GLY A 64 -2.78 -15.07 -18.14
C GLY A 64 -4.23 -15.07 -18.67
N ARG A 65 -5.12 -14.27 -18.07
CA ARG A 65 -6.50 -14.11 -18.53
C ARG A 65 -6.56 -13.09 -19.68
N ARG A 66 -7.37 -13.36 -20.68
CA ARG A 66 -7.50 -12.48 -21.85
C ARG A 66 -8.96 -12.10 -22.07
N ILE A 67 -9.22 -10.82 -22.34
CA ILE A 67 -10.55 -10.31 -22.71
C ILE A 67 -11.14 -11.17 -23.82
N GLY A 68 -12.40 -11.57 -23.65
CA GLY A 68 -13.12 -12.37 -24.63
C GLY A 68 -12.77 -13.86 -24.65
N THR A 69 -11.93 -14.34 -23.75
CA THR A 69 -11.63 -15.77 -23.58
C THR A 69 -12.41 -16.38 -22.43
N PRO A 70 -12.69 -17.70 -22.47
CA PRO A 70 -13.31 -18.38 -21.33
C PRO A 70 -12.50 -18.18 -20.04
N GLY A 71 -13.19 -17.82 -18.95
CA GLY A 71 -12.58 -17.58 -17.64
C GLY A 71 -12.04 -16.17 -17.46
N TRP A 72 -12.27 -15.22 -18.40
CA TRP A 72 -12.09 -13.80 -18.16
C TRP A 72 -13.38 -13.21 -17.56
N ASP A 73 -13.26 -12.60 -16.42
CA ASP A 73 -14.30 -11.81 -15.76
C ASP A 73 -13.62 -10.77 -14.89
N ILE A 74 -13.93 -9.49 -15.08
CA ILE A 74 -13.35 -8.39 -14.31
C ILE A 74 -13.64 -8.53 -12.81
N ASN A 75 -14.79 -9.08 -12.45
CA ASN A 75 -15.20 -9.27 -11.07
C ASN A 75 -14.37 -10.34 -10.30
N LEU A 76 -13.49 -11.08 -10.97
CA LEU A 76 -12.52 -11.94 -10.31
C LEU A 76 -11.54 -11.13 -9.44
N ILE A 77 -11.28 -9.89 -9.83
CA ILE A 77 -10.45 -8.93 -9.07
C ILE A 77 -11.39 -7.96 -8.31
N SER A 78 -12.34 -8.47 -7.57
CA SER A 78 -13.23 -7.62 -6.76
C SER A 78 -12.47 -6.98 -5.60
N LYS A 79 -12.89 -5.80 -5.16
CA LYS A 79 -12.22 -4.99 -4.14
C LYS A 79 -11.86 -5.75 -2.86
N ASP A 80 -12.82 -6.49 -2.32
CA ASP A 80 -12.68 -7.21 -1.05
C ASP A 80 -12.25 -8.68 -1.26
N GLY A 81 -12.01 -9.09 -2.52
CA GLY A 81 -11.50 -10.41 -2.88
C GLY A 81 -10.00 -10.52 -2.63
N ASP A 82 -9.52 -11.74 -2.74
CA ASP A 82 -8.11 -12.14 -2.67
C ASP A 82 -7.91 -13.12 -3.84
N PHE A 83 -7.40 -12.60 -4.96
CA PHE A 83 -7.43 -13.34 -6.23
C PHE A 83 -6.37 -14.45 -6.30
N ASP A 84 -5.23 -14.25 -5.66
CA ASP A 84 -4.14 -15.25 -5.63
C ASP A 84 -4.12 -16.10 -4.36
N GLY A 85 -4.95 -15.76 -3.34
CA GLY A 85 -5.12 -16.52 -2.12
C GLY A 85 -3.99 -16.34 -1.10
N ASP A 86 -3.24 -15.24 -1.17
CA ASP A 86 -2.11 -14.97 -0.28
C ASP A 86 -2.50 -14.37 1.08
N GLY A 87 -3.76 -13.96 1.24
CA GLY A 87 -4.31 -13.32 2.44
C GLY A 87 -4.35 -11.80 2.36
N THR A 88 -3.91 -11.18 1.26
CA THR A 88 -4.01 -9.76 0.97
C THR A 88 -5.23 -9.50 0.10
N SER A 89 -6.06 -8.50 0.42
CA SER A 89 -7.18 -8.17 -0.46
C SER A 89 -6.70 -7.42 -1.71
N ASN A 90 -7.38 -7.61 -2.84
CA ASN A 90 -7.06 -6.91 -4.09
C ASN A 90 -7.01 -5.38 -3.92
N TYR A 91 -7.85 -4.81 -3.03
CA TYR A 91 -7.81 -3.39 -2.73
C TYR A 91 -6.52 -2.97 -2.01
N LEU A 92 -6.04 -3.78 -1.09
CA LEU A 92 -4.80 -3.50 -0.39
C LEU A 92 -3.61 -3.61 -1.34
N GLU A 93 -3.64 -4.55 -2.27
CA GLU A 93 -2.64 -4.70 -3.32
C GLU A 93 -2.66 -3.51 -4.29
N TYR A 94 -3.85 -3.05 -4.70
CA TYR A 94 -3.99 -1.81 -5.45
C TYR A 94 -3.32 -0.62 -4.74
N LEU A 95 -3.54 -0.47 -3.43
CA LEU A 95 -2.89 0.58 -2.63
C LEU A 95 -1.39 0.35 -2.49
N ALA A 96 -0.97 -0.89 -2.26
CA ALA A 96 0.44 -1.26 -2.11
C ALA A 96 1.22 -1.17 -3.43
N GLY A 97 0.55 -1.39 -4.56
CA GLY A 97 1.15 -1.48 -5.88
C GLY A 97 1.72 -2.87 -6.19
N THR A 98 1.31 -3.89 -5.43
CA THR A 98 1.65 -5.30 -5.67
C THR A 98 0.73 -5.92 -6.73
N PHE A 99 1.09 -7.10 -7.24
CA PHE A 99 0.27 -7.82 -8.20
C PHE A 99 -0.77 -8.69 -7.48
N ALA A 100 -2.06 -8.42 -7.72
CA ALA A 100 -3.16 -9.21 -7.17
C ALA A 100 -3.23 -10.67 -7.66
N GLY A 101 -2.38 -11.07 -8.56
CA GLY A 101 -2.29 -12.43 -9.08
C GLY A 101 -0.94 -13.10 -8.85
N ASP A 102 -0.12 -12.56 -7.95
CA ASP A 102 1.20 -13.13 -7.60
C ASP A 102 1.38 -13.19 -6.08
N ALA A 103 1.02 -14.32 -5.49
CA ALA A 103 1.14 -14.59 -4.06
C ALA A 103 2.58 -14.46 -3.49
N ALA A 104 3.59 -14.22 -4.34
CA ALA A 104 4.94 -13.92 -3.91
C ALA A 104 5.17 -12.42 -3.60
N GLU A 105 4.34 -11.55 -4.15
CA GLU A 105 4.38 -10.09 -3.92
C GLU A 105 3.47 -9.64 -2.77
N ARG A 106 3.53 -10.32 -1.66
CA ARG A 106 2.65 -10.09 -0.51
C ARG A 106 2.87 -8.73 0.17
N PHE A 107 1.77 -8.08 0.50
CA PHE A 107 1.79 -6.92 1.39
C PHE A 107 1.72 -7.38 2.85
N ASP A 108 2.83 -7.84 3.39
CA ASP A 108 2.93 -8.29 4.78
C ASP A 108 4.09 -7.61 5.53
N LEU A 109 4.09 -7.73 6.85
CA LEU A 109 5.18 -7.32 7.73
C LEU A 109 5.73 -8.56 8.43
N ARG A 110 6.83 -9.10 7.91
CA ARG A 110 7.46 -10.29 8.45
C ARG A 110 8.42 -9.94 9.59
N MET A 111 8.14 -10.44 10.78
CA MET A 111 9.07 -10.31 11.92
C MET A 111 10.24 -11.28 11.74
N LEU A 112 11.47 -10.77 11.77
CA LEU A 112 12.69 -11.55 11.66
C LEU A 112 13.26 -11.92 13.02
N ALA A 113 13.36 -10.93 13.93
CA ALA A 113 13.93 -11.14 15.24
C ALA A 113 13.42 -10.11 16.26
N LYS A 114 13.52 -10.49 17.54
CA LYS A 114 13.29 -9.58 18.66
C LYS A 114 14.47 -9.69 19.62
N THR A 115 15.04 -8.54 19.97
CA THR A 115 16.08 -8.39 20.98
C THR A 115 15.55 -7.55 22.16
N PRO A 116 16.28 -7.40 23.25
CA PRO A 116 15.88 -6.49 24.33
C PRO A 116 15.71 -5.02 23.90
N THR A 117 16.38 -4.59 22.82
CA THR A 117 16.45 -3.20 22.37
C THR A 117 15.74 -2.93 21.05
N ALA A 118 15.51 -3.95 20.22
CA ALA A 118 14.91 -3.76 18.91
C ALA A 118 14.07 -4.97 18.46
N VAL A 119 13.07 -4.68 17.62
CA VAL A 119 12.36 -5.68 16.81
C VAL A 119 12.70 -5.41 15.35
N SER A 120 13.14 -6.44 14.64
CA SER A 120 13.46 -6.36 13.23
C SER A 120 12.38 -7.02 12.38
N PHE A 121 12.05 -6.36 11.29
CA PHE A 121 11.07 -6.77 10.31
C PHE A 121 11.64 -6.68 8.91
N GLU A 122 10.94 -7.27 7.96
CA GLU A 122 11.09 -6.98 6.54
C GLU A 122 9.72 -6.93 5.88
N PHE A 123 9.61 -6.21 4.78
CA PHE A 123 8.42 -6.12 3.94
C PHE A 123 8.82 -5.84 2.49
N TYR A 124 7.91 -6.15 1.55
CA TYR A 124 8.09 -5.82 0.14
C TYR A 124 7.71 -4.37 -0.10
N ALA A 125 8.62 -3.59 -0.67
CA ALA A 125 8.46 -2.17 -0.91
C ALA A 125 8.41 -1.87 -2.41
N ILE A 126 7.52 -0.97 -2.81
CA ILE A 126 7.35 -0.49 -4.18
C ILE A 126 7.80 0.97 -4.26
N THR A 127 8.60 1.30 -5.28
CA THR A 127 9.11 2.65 -5.50
C THR A 127 8.00 3.70 -5.45
N GLY A 128 8.24 4.77 -4.68
CA GLY A 128 7.33 5.91 -4.56
C GLY A 128 6.27 5.75 -3.47
N LYS A 129 5.93 4.55 -3.05
CA LYS A 129 5.01 4.30 -1.94
C LYS A 129 5.62 4.71 -0.61
N VAL A 130 4.77 5.08 0.34
CA VAL A 130 5.16 5.51 1.68
C VAL A 130 4.65 4.52 2.70
N TYR A 131 5.56 3.97 3.48
CA TYR A 131 5.28 2.94 4.47
C TYR A 131 5.43 3.49 5.88
N SER A 132 4.59 2.98 6.79
CA SER A 132 4.70 3.20 8.23
C SER A 132 4.46 1.89 8.96
N ILE A 133 5.09 1.73 10.12
CA ILE A 133 4.77 0.63 11.04
C ILE A 133 3.95 1.20 12.18
N GLU A 134 2.85 0.54 12.48
CA GLU A 134 2.02 0.84 13.63
C GLU A 134 2.10 -0.28 14.65
N GLN A 135 1.98 0.07 15.93
CA GLN A 135 1.92 -0.89 17.03
C GLN A 135 0.63 -0.77 17.83
N SER A 136 0.23 -1.87 18.44
CA SER A 136 -0.92 -1.96 19.34
C SER A 136 -0.64 -2.92 20.50
N THR A 137 -1.33 -2.74 21.62
CA THR A 137 -1.37 -3.70 22.73
C THR A 137 -2.69 -4.42 22.86
N ASP A 138 -3.72 -3.93 22.15
CA ASP A 138 -5.12 -4.37 22.29
C ASP A 138 -5.79 -4.73 20.97
N LEU A 139 -5.05 -4.61 19.83
CA LEU A 139 -5.53 -4.77 18.47
C LEU A 139 -6.66 -3.80 18.07
N LYS A 140 -6.96 -2.82 18.89
CA LYS A 140 -8.00 -1.81 18.69
C LYS A 140 -7.42 -0.43 18.46
N THR A 141 -6.47 -0.05 19.32
CA THR A 141 -5.79 1.24 19.24
C THR A 141 -4.42 1.06 18.64
N TRP A 142 -4.17 1.75 17.53
CA TRP A 142 -2.93 1.67 16.78
C TRP A 142 -2.20 3.01 16.79
N ALA A 143 -0.90 2.97 17.00
CA ALA A 143 -0.06 4.16 16.98
C ALA A 143 1.16 3.92 16.08
N THR A 144 1.45 4.88 15.19
CA THR A 144 2.66 4.85 14.37
C THR A 144 3.90 4.90 15.25
N VAL A 145 4.87 4.05 14.95
CA VAL A 145 6.15 4.00 15.66
C VAL A 145 7.29 4.44 14.78
N PRO A 146 8.31 5.12 15.34
CA PRO A 146 9.52 5.41 14.62
C PRO A 146 10.23 4.11 14.21
N MET A 147 10.70 4.07 12.96
CA MET A 147 11.47 2.97 12.41
C MET A 147 12.70 3.49 11.68
N THR A 148 13.68 2.63 11.46
CA THR A 148 14.81 2.86 10.54
C THR A 148 14.94 1.68 9.59
N THR A 149 15.43 1.94 8.37
CA THR A 149 15.65 0.93 7.33
C THR A 149 17.09 0.45 7.28
N GLY A 150 17.99 1.10 8.02
CA GLY A 150 19.39 0.73 8.16
C GLY A 150 19.86 0.87 9.61
N LEU A 151 20.78 -0.01 10.03
CA LEU A 151 21.41 0.10 11.34
C LEU A 151 22.27 1.38 11.39
N GLY A 152 21.90 2.29 12.30
CA GLY A 152 22.58 3.57 12.46
C GLY A 152 21.95 4.75 11.71
N ASP A 153 20.92 4.51 10.89
CA ASP A 153 20.15 5.56 10.24
C ASP A 153 19.25 6.30 11.24
N ALA A 154 18.89 7.52 10.90
CA ALA A 154 17.91 8.27 11.67
C ALA A 154 16.54 7.59 11.61
N THR A 155 15.86 7.55 12.75
CA THR A 155 14.50 7.03 12.82
C THR A 155 13.48 8.02 12.23
N ALA A 156 12.47 7.51 11.53
CA ALA A 156 11.37 8.29 11.01
C ALA A 156 10.05 7.54 11.21
N THR A 157 8.94 8.26 11.26
CA THR A 157 7.61 7.65 11.38
C THR A 157 7.06 7.12 10.06
N TYR A 158 7.72 7.42 8.96
CA TYR A 158 7.42 6.91 7.62
C TYR A 158 8.69 6.79 6.80
N TYR A 159 8.64 5.92 5.82
CA TYR A 159 9.70 5.72 4.82
C TYR A 159 9.10 5.73 3.42
N ARG A 160 9.66 6.55 2.52
CA ARG A 160 9.33 6.51 1.09
C ARG A 160 10.30 5.59 0.38
N ALA A 161 9.80 4.53 -0.23
CA ALA A 161 10.63 3.61 -0.99
C ALA A 161 11.20 4.28 -2.25
N THR A 162 12.49 4.07 -2.48
CA THR A 162 13.23 4.57 -3.64
C THR A 162 13.56 3.45 -4.65
N ALA A 163 13.28 2.21 -4.27
CA ALA A 163 13.47 1.02 -5.10
C ALA A 163 12.38 -0.01 -4.79
N VAL A 164 12.17 -0.95 -5.73
CA VAL A 164 11.34 -2.13 -5.53
C VAL A 164 12.18 -3.24 -4.89
N GLY A 165 11.61 -3.94 -3.91
CA GLY A 165 12.23 -5.12 -3.28
C GLY A 165 11.99 -5.22 -1.78
N ILE A 166 12.61 -6.24 -1.18
CA ILE A 166 12.51 -6.47 0.27
C ILE A 166 13.31 -5.39 1.02
N LEU A 167 12.64 -4.72 1.94
CA LEU A 167 13.20 -3.66 2.77
C LEU A 167 13.22 -4.10 4.24
N PRO A 168 14.39 -4.05 4.92
CA PRO A 168 14.45 -4.26 6.36
C PRO A 168 13.88 -3.04 7.11
N ALA A 169 13.28 -3.30 8.27
CA ALA A 169 12.85 -2.26 9.19
C ALA A 169 13.15 -2.63 10.64
N TYR A 170 13.57 -1.65 11.42
CA TYR A 170 13.92 -1.81 12.82
C TYR A 170 13.11 -0.83 13.67
N VAL A 171 12.44 -1.35 14.66
CA VAL A 171 11.64 -0.59 15.63
C VAL A 171 12.24 -0.81 17.02
N ALA A 172 12.31 0.24 17.85
CA ALA A 172 12.77 0.10 19.22
C ALA A 172 11.86 -0.87 19.99
N ALA A 173 12.46 -1.84 20.69
CA ALA A 173 11.70 -2.74 21.54
C ALA A 173 11.13 -1.98 22.73
N SER A 174 9.86 -2.20 23.03
CA SER A 174 9.23 -1.68 24.24
C SER A 174 9.20 -2.79 25.30
N PRO A 175 9.70 -2.56 26.51
CA PRO A 175 9.59 -3.54 27.58
C PRO A 175 8.12 -3.72 28.03
N GLY A 176 7.78 -4.89 28.55
CA GLY A 176 6.48 -5.17 29.15
C GLY A 176 5.53 -5.99 28.28
N ALA A 177 4.27 -5.56 28.17
CA ALA A 177 3.18 -6.32 27.54
C ALA A 177 3.44 -6.72 26.09
N ALA A 178 2.74 -7.76 25.63
CA ALA A 178 2.73 -8.17 24.22
C ALA A 178 2.41 -6.99 23.30
N ARG A 179 3.07 -6.95 22.14
CA ARG A 179 2.88 -5.92 21.13
C ARG A 179 2.50 -6.60 19.82
N PHE A 180 1.57 -5.99 19.12
CA PHE A 180 1.17 -6.31 17.77
C PHE A 180 1.69 -5.22 16.84
N TYR A 181 2.08 -5.60 15.65
CA TYR A 181 2.60 -4.67 14.64
C TYR A 181 1.87 -4.89 13.33
N ARG A 182 1.67 -3.82 12.58
CA ARG A 182 1.17 -3.88 11.21
C ARG A 182 1.89 -2.89 10.32
N LEU A 183 1.97 -3.22 9.04
CA LEU A 183 2.43 -2.32 8.00
C LEU A 183 1.25 -1.49 7.49
N THR A 184 1.51 -0.23 7.17
CA THR A 184 0.57 0.62 6.44
C THR A 184 1.27 1.20 5.23
N VAL A 185 0.54 1.36 4.12
CA VAL A 185 1.00 1.94 2.86
C VAL A 185 0.14 3.13 2.46
N ARG A 186 0.77 4.09 1.77
CA ARG A 186 0.11 5.30 1.28
C ARG A 186 0.71 5.71 -0.07
#